data_95549e156df3a0b93bab5759eef5a6b0
#
_entry.id   95549e156df3a0b93bab5759eef5a6b0
#
_cell.length_a   1.000
_cell.length_b   1.000
_cell.length_c   1.000
_cell.angle_alpha   90.00
_cell.angle_beta   90.00
_cell.angle_gamma   90.00
#
_symmetry.space_group_name_H-M   'P 1'
#
loop_
_entity.id
_entity.type
_entity.pdbx_description
1 polymer ?
#
loop_
_entity_poly.entity_id
_entity_poly.type
_entity_poly.pdbx_seq_one_letter_code
_entity_poly.pdbx_strand_id
1 'polypeptide(L)'
;MNWLTFVAGAVLSWGVYGAMLHQGQTKLGSPLRALLCVGIAYFLIGVIVPVAMMMSQGQLDSRGWNTSGATFATVAGALGALGAACIIFSFRAGGLPTYVMPLVFGGAPLVNVLYTMAVHPPKTAPNPLLYVGFLVTALGAAMVLHFRPSA
;
A
#
# COMPACT_ATOMS: atom_id res chain seq x y z
N MET A 1 -11.17 -13.93 15.18
CA MET A 1 -11.30 -12.59 14.56
C MET A 1 -11.51 -12.76 13.07
N ASN A 2 -12.47 -12.04 12.49
CA ASN A 2 -12.77 -12.13 11.05
C ASN A 2 -11.69 -11.33 10.27
N TRP A 3 -11.17 -11.87 9.17
CA TRP A 3 -10.21 -11.18 8.29
C TRP A 3 -10.71 -9.82 7.79
N LEU A 4 -12.02 -9.65 7.66
CA LEU A 4 -12.66 -8.37 7.28
C LEU A 4 -12.38 -7.24 8.26
N THR A 5 -12.18 -7.52 9.56
CA THR A 5 -11.81 -6.51 10.55
C THR A 5 -10.45 -5.90 10.25
N PHE A 6 -9.50 -6.72 9.83
CA PHE A 6 -8.17 -6.24 9.43
C PHE A 6 -8.23 -5.47 8.10
N VAL A 7 -9.07 -5.90 7.17
CA VAL A 7 -9.30 -5.16 5.92
C VAL A 7 -9.88 -3.77 6.22
N ALA A 8 -10.88 -3.68 7.09
CA ALA A 8 -11.45 -2.40 7.50
C ALA A 8 -10.39 -1.48 8.14
N GLY A 9 -9.54 -2.02 9.03
CA GLY A 9 -8.41 -1.29 9.60
C GLY A 9 -7.43 -0.78 8.54
N ALA A 10 -7.09 -1.61 7.56
CA ALA A 10 -6.23 -1.22 6.45
C ALA A 10 -6.87 -0.11 5.60
N VAL A 11 -8.16 -0.24 5.26
CA VAL A 11 -8.91 0.77 4.48
C VAL A 11 -8.93 2.11 5.20
N LEU A 12 -9.23 2.13 6.50
CA LEU A 12 -9.25 3.37 7.28
C LEU A 12 -7.85 4.00 7.38
N SER A 13 -6.83 3.21 7.70
CA SER A 13 -5.45 3.70 7.84
C SER A 13 -4.93 4.28 6.54
N TRP A 14 -5.07 3.55 5.44
CA TRP A 14 -4.59 3.97 4.13
C TRP A 14 -5.49 5.04 3.49
N GLY A 15 -6.78 5.06 3.82
CA GLY A 15 -7.71 6.08 3.36
C GLY A 15 -7.35 7.48 3.89
N VAL A 16 -6.94 7.58 5.15
CA VAL A 16 -6.49 8.86 5.76
C VAL A 16 -5.03 9.18 5.41
N TYR A 17 -4.22 8.17 5.12
CA TYR A 17 -2.78 8.30 4.88
C TYR A 17 -2.42 9.39 3.87
N GLY A 18 -3.06 9.41 2.69
CA GLY A 18 -2.72 10.35 1.63
C GLY A 18 -2.98 11.82 2.02
N ALA A 19 -4.08 12.09 2.72
CA ALA A 19 -4.41 13.43 3.19
C ALA A 19 -3.43 13.91 4.26
N MET A 20 -3.10 13.06 5.23
CA MET A 20 -2.13 13.37 6.28
C MET A 20 -0.72 13.56 5.71
N LEU A 21 -0.31 12.72 4.78
CA LEU A 21 0.98 12.80 4.12
C LEU A 21 1.12 14.10 3.33
N HIS A 22 0.11 14.48 2.56
CA HIS A 22 0.09 15.74 1.81
C HIS A 22 0.22 16.96 2.74
N GLN A 23 -0.55 16.99 3.83
CA GLN A 23 -0.44 18.06 4.84
C GLN A 23 0.96 18.12 5.46
N GLY A 24 1.51 16.96 5.85
CA GLY A 24 2.86 16.85 6.40
C GLY A 24 3.91 17.37 5.41
N GLN A 25 3.83 16.95 4.15
CA GLN A 25 4.74 17.38 3.09
C GLN A 25 4.67 18.89 2.86
N THR A 26 3.47 19.46 2.83
CA THR A 26 3.26 20.91 2.64
C THR A 26 3.87 21.69 3.80
N LYS A 27 3.63 21.28 5.04
CA LYS A 27 4.19 21.93 6.24
C LYS A 27 5.71 21.80 6.33
N LEU A 28 6.27 20.66 5.93
CA LEU A 28 7.74 20.45 5.92
C LEU A 28 8.44 21.14 4.75
N GLY A 29 7.71 21.55 3.72
CA GLY A 29 8.25 22.18 2.51
C GLY A 29 9.20 21.29 1.72
N SER A 30 9.25 19.98 1.99
CA SER A 30 10.18 19.05 1.36
C SER A 30 9.63 17.62 1.29
N PRO A 31 9.58 17.03 0.09
CA PRO A 31 9.19 15.64 -0.09
C PRO A 31 10.14 14.67 0.62
N LEU A 32 11.44 14.97 0.66
CA LEU A 32 12.44 14.12 1.30
C LEU A 32 12.27 14.08 2.83
N ARG A 33 11.93 15.22 3.44
CA ARG A 33 11.62 15.27 4.88
C ARG A 33 10.35 14.46 5.22
N ALA A 34 9.32 14.57 4.38
CA ALA A 34 8.11 13.77 4.53
C ALA A 34 8.42 12.27 4.40
N LEU A 35 9.20 11.88 3.39
CA LEU A 35 9.63 10.49 3.19
C LEU A 35 10.43 9.97 4.39
N LEU A 36 11.32 10.78 4.96
CA LEU A 36 12.08 10.41 6.15
C LEU A 36 11.15 10.15 7.35
N CYS A 37 10.15 11.00 7.59
CA CYS A 37 9.16 10.80 8.65
C CYS A 37 8.36 9.50 8.44
N VAL A 38 7.97 9.21 7.20
CA VAL A 38 7.30 7.94 6.86
C VAL A 38 8.23 6.75 7.14
N GLY A 39 9.50 6.84 6.75
CA GLY A 39 10.49 5.79 7.02
C GLY A 39 10.68 5.53 8.53
N ILE A 40 10.76 6.57 9.33
CA ILE A 40 10.84 6.45 10.80
C ILE A 40 9.59 5.75 11.36
N ALA A 41 8.39 6.14 10.91
CA ALA A 41 7.15 5.50 11.34
C ALA A 41 7.11 4.02 10.95
N TYR A 42 7.53 3.67 9.74
CA TYR A 42 7.62 2.29 9.28
C TYR A 42 8.64 1.48 10.09
N PHE A 43 9.78 2.07 10.45
CA PHE A 43 10.77 1.43 11.31
C PHE A 43 10.18 1.14 12.70
N LEU A 44 9.52 2.12 13.31
CA LEU A 44 8.92 1.93 14.63
C LEU A 44 7.84 0.83 14.61
N ILE A 45 6.92 0.87 13.65
CA ILE A 45 5.80 -0.06 13.58
C ILE A 45 6.20 -1.41 12.96
N GLY A 46 7.04 -1.40 11.92
CA GLY A 46 7.40 -2.60 11.17
C GLY A 46 8.63 -3.34 11.69
N VAL A 47 9.43 -2.74 12.58
CA VAL A 47 10.63 -3.37 13.17
C VAL A 47 10.51 -3.44 14.69
N ILE A 48 10.34 -2.31 15.38
CA ILE A 48 10.39 -2.30 16.84
C ILE A 48 9.21 -3.09 17.45
N VAL A 49 7.99 -2.88 16.93
CA VAL A 49 6.82 -3.61 17.46
C VAL A 49 6.92 -5.12 17.25
N PRO A 50 7.20 -5.65 16.03
CA PRO A 50 7.37 -7.10 15.83
C PRO A 50 8.51 -7.68 16.67
N VAL A 51 9.65 -7.01 16.78
CA VAL A 51 10.76 -7.46 17.63
C VAL A 51 10.34 -7.57 19.08
N ALA A 52 9.66 -6.56 19.63
CA ALA A 52 9.18 -6.59 21.00
C ALA A 52 8.16 -7.74 21.23
N MET A 53 7.26 -7.96 20.26
CA MET A 53 6.30 -9.07 20.30
C MET A 53 7.00 -10.44 20.23
N MET A 54 7.97 -10.61 19.34
CA MET A 54 8.75 -11.85 19.22
C MET A 54 9.55 -12.13 20.49
N MET A 55 10.13 -11.09 21.11
CA MET A 55 10.81 -11.22 22.39
C MET A 55 9.87 -11.72 23.48
N SER A 56 8.69 -11.13 23.59
CA SER A 56 7.69 -11.51 24.61
C SER A 56 7.13 -12.93 24.41
N GLN A 57 7.17 -13.45 23.16
CA GLN A 57 6.68 -14.79 22.79
C GLN A 57 7.81 -15.83 22.73
N GLY A 58 9.05 -15.46 22.99
CA GLY A 58 10.20 -16.38 22.89
C GLY A 58 10.50 -16.85 21.46
N GLN A 59 10.10 -16.08 20.46
CA GLN A 59 10.21 -16.43 19.01
C GLN A 59 11.43 -15.80 18.33
N LEU A 60 12.38 -15.26 19.08
CA LEU A 60 13.59 -14.60 18.53
C LEU A 60 14.69 -15.60 18.10
N ASP A 61 14.39 -16.90 18.15
CA ASP A 61 15.33 -17.91 17.69
C ASP A 61 15.40 -17.95 16.15
N SER A 62 16.50 -18.48 15.64
CA SER A 62 16.74 -18.59 14.18
C SER A 62 15.92 -19.69 13.49
N ARG A 63 15.18 -20.52 14.25
CA ARG A 63 14.56 -21.76 13.75
C ARG A 63 13.37 -21.53 12.81
N GLY A 64 12.72 -20.36 12.88
CA GLY A 64 11.59 -20.00 12.03
C GLY A 64 11.95 -19.25 10.74
N TRP A 65 13.22 -18.87 10.56
CA TRP A 65 13.64 -18.05 9.42
C TRP A 65 14.06 -18.92 8.25
N ASN A 66 13.45 -18.69 7.08
CA ASN A 66 13.97 -19.21 5.82
C ASN A 66 14.32 -18.08 4.86
N THR A 67 15.41 -18.24 4.11
CA THR A 67 15.94 -17.21 3.22
C THR A 67 14.94 -16.77 2.15
N SER A 68 14.22 -17.70 1.55
CA SER A 68 13.22 -17.40 0.52
C SER A 68 12.09 -16.51 1.07
N GLY A 69 11.49 -16.90 2.19
CA GLY A 69 10.43 -16.10 2.84
C GLY A 69 10.91 -14.73 3.25
N ALA A 70 12.11 -14.63 3.85
CA ALA A 70 12.73 -13.36 4.22
C ALA A 70 12.97 -12.46 3.00
N THR A 71 13.46 -13.03 1.89
CA THR A 71 13.69 -12.28 0.64
C THR A 71 12.37 -11.73 0.08
N PHE A 72 11.33 -12.57 -0.06
CA PHE A 72 10.03 -12.11 -0.56
C PHE A 72 9.42 -11.01 0.34
N ALA A 73 9.46 -11.19 1.65
CA ALA A 73 8.95 -10.19 2.59
C ALA A 73 9.72 -8.87 2.51
N THR A 74 11.06 -8.93 2.38
CA THR A 74 11.91 -7.73 2.25
C THR A 74 11.64 -7.00 0.93
N VAL A 75 11.52 -7.74 -0.19
CA VAL A 75 11.17 -7.15 -1.49
C VAL A 75 9.79 -6.51 -1.44
N ALA A 76 8.81 -7.16 -0.82
CA ALA A 76 7.48 -6.57 -0.64
C ALA A 76 7.53 -5.27 0.17
N GLY A 77 8.32 -5.23 1.24
CA GLY A 77 8.56 -4.01 2.04
C GLY A 77 9.22 -2.90 1.21
N ALA A 78 10.22 -3.23 0.39
CA ALA A 78 10.88 -2.29 -0.50
C ALA A 78 9.91 -1.71 -1.55
N LEU A 79 9.04 -2.54 -2.14
CA LEU A 79 8.00 -2.10 -3.05
C LEU A 79 7.00 -1.16 -2.36
N GLY A 80 6.62 -1.45 -1.11
CA GLY A 80 5.76 -0.57 -0.31
C GLY A 80 6.40 0.81 -0.05
N ALA A 81 7.68 0.83 0.30
CA ALA A 81 8.44 2.07 0.52
C ALA A 81 8.59 2.88 -0.78
N LEU A 82 8.88 2.20 -1.91
CA LEU A 82 8.95 2.83 -3.22
C LEU A 82 7.59 3.42 -3.64
N GLY A 83 6.49 2.71 -3.39
CA GLY A 83 5.14 3.21 -3.62
C GLY A 83 4.86 4.48 -2.81
N ALA A 84 5.23 4.52 -1.53
CA ALA A 84 5.10 5.72 -0.69
C ALA A 84 5.92 6.90 -1.25
N ALA A 85 7.15 6.64 -1.71
CA ALA A 85 7.97 7.66 -2.36
C ALA A 85 7.31 8.20 -3.64
N CYS A 86 6.77 7.32 -4.49
CA CYS A 86 6.04 7.73 -5.69
C CYS A 86 4.84 8.62 -5.38
N ILE A 87 4.05 8.30 -4.33
CA ILE A 87 2.94 9.16 -3.88
C ILE A 87 3.43 10.53 -3.44
N ILE A 88 4.48 10.59 -2.64
CA ILE A 88 5.10 11.85 -2.16
C ILE A 88 5.55 12.73 -3.34
N PHE A 89 6.22 12.13 -4.33
CA PHE A 89 6.66 12.87 -5.52
C PHE A 89 5.49 13.25 -6.44
N SER A 90 4.40 12.47 -6.49
CA SER A 90 3.20 12.87 -7.23
C SER A 90 2.55 14.11 -6.62
N PHE A 91 2.50 14.22 -5.29
CA PHE A 91 2.03 15.44 -4.62
C PHE A 91 2.93 16.63 -4.91
N ARG A 92 4.26 16.44 -4.94
CA ARG A 92 5.20 17.49 -5.35
C ARG A 92 4.98 17.95 -6.78
N ALA A 93 4.58 17.05 -7.67
CA ALA A 93 4.30 17.35 -9.08
C ALA A 93 2.89 17.97 -9.31
N GLY A 94 2.19 18.37 -8.24
CA GLY A 94 0.87 19.01 -8.31
C GLY A 94 -0.31 18.04 -8.19
N GLY A 95 -0.07 16.77 -7.92
CA GLY A 95 -1.15 15.82 -7.60
C GLY A 95 -1.79 16.14 -6.26
N LEU A 96 -3.14 16.09 -6.18
CA LEU A 96 -3.85 16.24 -4.91
C LEU A 96 -4.33 14.88 -4.39
N PRO A 97 -4.42 14.69 -3.06
CA PRO A 97 -4.89 13.43 -2.46
C PRO A 97 -6.25 12.97 -2.98
N THR A 98 -7.12 13.92 -3.31
CA THR A 98 -8.50 13.66 -3.80
C THR A 98 -8.56 12.86 -5.09
N TYR A 99 -7.51 12.86 -5.92
CA TYR A 99 -7.45 12.03 -7.13
C TYR A 99 -6.23 11.12 -7.19
N VAL A 100 -5.11 11.46 -6.58
CA VAL A 100 -3.94 10.58 -6.52
C VAL A 100 -4.28 9.29 -5.76
N MET A 101 -4.91 9.40 -4.59
CA MET A 101 -5.21 8.22 -3.78
C MET A 101 -6.25 7.29 -4.43
N PRO A 102 -7.39 7.76 -4.98
CA PRO A 102 -8.29 6.90 -5.74
C PRO A 102 -7.62 6.22 -6.94
N LEU A 103 -6.72 6.89 -7.65
CA LEU A 103 -5.97 6.29 -8.76
C LEU A 103 -5.03 5.19 -8.28
N VAL A 104 -4.29 5.42 -7.20
CA VAL A 104 -3.39 4.42 -6.61
C VAL A 104 -4.19 3.22 -6.11
N PHE A 105 -5.24 3.44 -5.33
CA PHE A 105 -6.04 2.34 -4.74
C PHE A 105 -7.00 1.69 -5.74
N GLY A 106 -7.34 2.34 -6.83
CA GLY A 106 -8.05 1.71 -7.95
C GLY A 106 -7.11 0.90 -8.84
N GLY A 107 -5.89 1.38 -9.07
CA GLY A 107 -4.91 0.72 -9.94
C GLY A 107 -4.13 -0.41 -9.25
N ALA A 108 -3.64 -0.21 -8.04
CA ALA A 108 -2.82 -1.19 -7.35
C ALA A 108 -3.50 -2.56 -7.14
N PRO A 109 -4.79 -2.66 -6.78
CA PRO A 109 -5.49 -3.95 -6.70
C PRO A 109 -5.55 -4.68 -8.04
N LEU A 110 -5.69 -3.97 -9.15
CA LEU A 110 -5.70 -4.59 -10.49
C LEU A 110 -4.34 -5.22 -10.81
N VAL A 111 -3.24 -4.49 -10.57
CA VAL A 111 -1.89 -5.01 -10.74
C VAL A 111 -1.66 -6.22 -9.83
N ASN A 112 -2.10 -6.14 -8.56
CA ASN A 112 -1.97 -7.25 -7.61
C ASN A 112 -2.71 -8.51 -8.08
N VAL A 113 -3.94 -8.36 -8.58
CA VAL A 113 -4.72 -9.51 -9.07
C VAL A 113 -4.10 -10.12 -10.32
N LEU A 114 -3.69 -9.29 -11.29
CA LEU A 114 -3.04 -9.77 -12.52
C LEU A 114 -1.74 -10.52 -12.20
N TYR A 115 -0.92 -9.98 -11.31
CA TYR A 115 0.31 -10.63 -10.85
C TYR A 115 0.00 -11.96 -10.13
N THR A 116 -0.96 -11.94 -9.20
CA THR A 116 -1.33 -13.14 -8.43
C THR A 116 -1.89 -14.25 -9.34
N MET A 117 -2.73 -13.91 -10.30
CA MET A 117 -3.27 -14.87 -11.28
C MET A 117 -2.18 -15.45 -12.19
N ALA A 118 -1.16 -14.66 -12.54
CA ALA A 118 -0.04 -15.12 -13.36
C ALA A 118 0.89 -16.07 -12.60
N VAL A 119 1.17 -15.78 -11.32
CA VAL A 119 2.13 -16.55 -10.50
C VAL A 119 1.45 -17.70 -9.75
N HIS A 120 0.21 -17.51 -9.33
CA HIS A 120 -0.59 -18.48 -8.57
C HIS A 120 -1.98 -18.58 -9.22
N PRO A 121 -2.11 -19.28 -10.36
CA PRO A 121 -3.39 -19.44 -11.02
C PRO A 121 -4.42 -20.07 -10.07
N PRO A 122 -5.66 -19.59 -10.05
CA PRO A 122 -6.69 -20.13 -9.19
C PRO A 122 -6.99 -21.58 -9.54
N LYS A 123 -7.18 -22.44 -8.54
CA LYS A 123 -7.45 -23.88 -8.71
C LYS A 123 -8.82 -24.16 -9.36
N THR A 124 -9.75 -23.20 -9.24
CA THR A 124 -11.08 -23.26 -9.86
C THR A 124 -11.27 -22.02 -10.72
N ALA A 125 -11.98 -22.16 -11.85
CA ALA A 125 -12.27 -21.02 -12.73
C ALA A 125 -12.99 -19.92 -11.94
N PRO A 126 -12.47 -18.68 -11.91
CA PRO A 126 -13.12 -17.57 -11.22
C PRO A 126 -14.47 -17.25 -11.85
N ASN A 127 -15.42 -16.80 -11.03
CA ASN A 127 -16.70 -16.33 -11.52
C ASN A 127 -16.47 -15.16 -12.51
N PRO A 128 -17.07 -15.15 -13.72
CA PRO A 128 -16.95 -14.05 -14.68
C PRO A 128 -17.26 -12.67 -14.12
N LEU A 129 -18.15 -12.56 -13.13
CA LEU A 129 -18.45 -11.29 -12.46
C LEU A 129 -17.25 -10.69 -11.71
N LEU A 130 -16.26 -11.50 -11.36
CA LEU A 130 -14.99 -11.00 -10.79
C LEU A 130 -14.26 -10.11 -11.80
N TYR A 131 -14.20 -10.51 -13.05
CA TYR A 131 -13.56 -9.71 -14.13
C TYR A 131 -14.36 -8.44 -14.44
N VAL A 132 -15.69 -8.51 -14.35
CA VAL A 132 -16.55 -7.31 -14.44
C VAL A 132 -16.22 -6.34 -13.31
N GLY A 133 -16.04 -6.82 -12.07
CA GLY A 133 -15.60 -6.00 -10.94
C GLY A 133 -14.27 -5.29 -11.20
N PHE A 134 -13.29 -5.97 -11.81
CA PHE A 134 -12.02 -5.35 -12.18
C PHE A 134 -12.19 -4.26 -13.24
N LEU A 135 -13.02 -4.49 -14.26
CA LEU A 135 -13.33 -3.50 -15.28
C LEU A 135 -14.01 -2.25 -14.68
N VAL A 136 -14.97 -2.44 -13.79
CA VAL A 136 -15.63 -1.33 -13.08
C VAL A 136 -14.63 -0.52 -12.25
N THR A 137 -13.71 -1.19 -11.56
CA THR A 137 -12.64 -0.51 -10.80
C THR A 137 -11.72 0.31 -11.71
N ALA A 138 -11.31 -0.26 -12.84
CA ALA A 138 -10.47 0.44 -13.82
C ALA A 138 -11.21 1.66 -14.43
N LEU A 139 -12.49 1.49 -14.79
CA LEU A 139 -13.32 2.57 -15.30
C LEU A 139 -13.52 3.68 -14.26
N GLY A 140 -13.77 3.33 -12.99
CA GLY A 140 -13.86 4.30 -11.90
C GLY A 140 -12.58 5.12 -11.75
N ALA A 141 -11.41 4.49 -11.78
CA ALA A 141 -10.12 5.18 -11.75
C ALA A 141 -9.93 6.11 -12.98
N ALA A 142 -10.30 5.64 -14.17
CA ALA A 142 -10.24 6.45 -15.40
C ALA A 142 -11.18 7.68 -15.33
N MET A 143 -12.38 7.52 -14.77
CA MET A 143 -13.30 8.63 -14.54
C MET A 143 -12.73 9.66 -13.57
N VAL A 144 -12.14 9.24 -12.46
CA VAL A 144 -11.45 10.14 -11.51
C VAL A 144 -10.35 10.94 -12.23
N LEU A 145 -9.58 10.30 -13.09
CA LEU A 145 -8.52 10.96 -13.85
C LEU A 145 -9.07 11.96 -14.88
N HIS A 146 -10.14 11.58 -15.59
CA HIS A 146 -10.72 12.40 -16.65
C HIS A 146 -11.46 13.63 -16.11
N PHE A 147 -12.23 13.47 -15.03
CA PHE A 147 -13.06 14.51 -14.45
C PHE A 147 -12.40 15.26 -13.28
N ARG A 148 -11.10 15.05 -13.06
CA ARG A 148 -10.38 15.82 -12.04
C ARG A 148 -10.43 17.30 -12.38
N PRO A 149 -10.58 18.20 -11.36
CA PRO A 149 -10.45 19.63 -11.59
C PRO A 149 -9.09 19.97 -12.21
N SER A 150 -9.09 20.84 -13.22
CA SER A 150 -7.85 21.46 -13.69
C SER A 150 -7.25 22.29 -12.55
N ALA A 151 -6.00 22.06 -12.23
CA ALA A 151 -5.26 22.83 -11.25
C ALA A 151 -4.95 24.21 -11.82
#